data_7d5cd5692920f1d0d560be30bffca928
#
_entry.id   7d5cd5692920f1d0d560be30bffca928
#
_cell.length_a   1.000
_cell.length_b   1.000
_cell.length_c   1.000
_cell.angle_alpha   90.00
_cell.angle_beta   90.00
_cell.angle_gamma   90.00
#
_symmetry.space_group_name_H-M   'P 1'
#
loop_
_entity.id
_entity.type
_entity.pdbx_description
1 polymer ?
#
loop_
_entity_poly.entity_id
_entity_poly.type
_entity_poly.pdbx_seq_one_letter_code
_entity_poly.pdbx_strand_id
1 'polypeptide(L)'
;MKKIFLTGVSGCIGHYIAEILLENPDYEVYFLVRNPEKLKFTYQGRSNVHILLGDMENIGVYADLLKTMNIAVLIATSWGGEEESYQINVVKTLELISYLDAQICEKVLYFSTASILNQNNQPLPEAGEIGTNYIRTKYICYSKFTDLEIADKIITLYPTFVLGGDENKPYSHIYGGLPDVLKYIGLVRWFQADGSFHFIHAKDIAQVVNYLIENPAPESKIVLGNQRTTANQAVEEICTYLNKKIYFRIPLSLTIANFFIKVFNLQMEPWDRFAMNYRHFTHVKTYTPDDFGLKNYCSTLDDVLALRGIPRKKP
;
A
#
# COMPACT_ATOMS: atom_id res chain seq x y z
N MET A 1 -27.48 -10.03 0.33
CA MET A 1 -26.29 -9.35 -0.25
C MET A 1 -25.44 -8.84 0.90
N LYS A 2 -24.14 -9.08 0.84
CA LYS A 2 -23.18 -8.59 1.85
C LYS A 2 -22.87 -7.11 1.57
N LYS A 3 -23.08 -6.24 2.56
CA LYS A 3 -22.85 -4.81 2.44
C LYS A 3 -21.39 -4.47 2.74
N ILE A 4 -20.72 -3.86 1.77
CA ILE A 4 -19.28 -3.53 1.84
C ILE A 4 -19.08 -2.03 1.67
N PHE A 5 -18.50 -1.39 2.68
CA PHE A 5 -18.13 0.02 2.63
C PHE A 5 -16.64 0.15 2.26
N LEU A 6 -16.32 0.99 1.29
CA LEU A 6 -14.96 1.19 0.80
C LEU A 6 -14.58 2.66 0.80
N THR A 7 -13.47 3.02 1.45
CA THR A 7 -12.84 4.33 1.35
C THR A 7 -11.61 4.29 0.45
N GLY A 8 -11.21 5.44 -0.11
CA GLY A 8 -10.01 5.51 -0.95
C GLY A 8 -10.15 4.86 -2.32
N VAL A 9 -11.37 4.64 -2.78
CA VAL A 9 -11.70 3.96 -4.05
C VAL A 9 -11.09 4.63 -5.28
N SER A 10 -10.88 5.95 -5.26
CA SER A 10 -10.26 6.70 -6.36
C SER A 10 -8.72 6.60 -6.43
N GLY A 11 -8.09 5.93 -5.47
CA GLY A 11 -6.65 5.67 -5.45
C GLY A 11 -6.25 4.41 -6.24
N CYS A 12 -4.94 4.16 -6.37
CA CYS A 12 -4.41 2.99 -7.08
C CYS A 12 -5.01 1.68 -6.56
N ILE A 13 -4.78 1.34 -5.29
CA ILE A 13 -5.28 0.09 -4.69
C ILE A 13 -6.81 0.03 -4.74
N GLY A 14 -7.47 1.16 -4.45
CA GLY A 14 -8.93 1.25 -4.41
C GLY A 14 -9.60 0.89 -5.74
N HIS A 15 -9.01 1.28 -6.88
CA HIS A 15 -9.51 0.91 -8.20
C HIS A 15 -9.49 -0.61 -8.43
N TYR A 16 -8.38 -1.28 -8.12
CA TYR A 16 -8.27 -2.73 -8.28
C TYR A 16 -9.23 -3.47 -7.35
N ILE A 17 -9.41 -3.01 -6.11
CA ILE A 17 -10.36 -3.60 -5.18
C ILE A 17 -11.80 -3.37 -5.67
N ALA A 18 -12.15 -2.16 -6.09
CA ALA A 18 -13.48 -1.86 -6.59
C ALA A 18 -13.85 -2.75 -7.78
N GLU A 19 -12.94 -2.91 -8.76
CA GLU A 19 -13.18 -3.78 -9.92
C GLU A 19 -13.50 -5.22 -9.49
N ILE A 20 -12.71 -5.82 -8.59
CA ILE A 20 -12.96 -7.19 -8.11
C ILE A 20 -14.29 -7.28 -7.34
N LEU A 21 -14.61 -6.31 -6.49
CA LEU A 21 -15.89 -6.30 -5.77
C LEU A 21 -17.10 -6.22 -6.70
N LEU A 22 -16.95 -5.49 -7.81
CA LEU A 22 -18.00 -5.35 -8.81
C LEU A 22 -18.23 -6.64 -9.63
N GLU A 23 -17.32 -7.59 -9.64
CA GLU A 23 -17.50 -8.88 -10.30
C GLU A 23 -18.48 -9.81 -9.56
N ASN A 24 -18.66 -9.60 -8.24
CA ASN A 24 -19.54 -10.42 -7.42
C ASN A 24 -20.94 -9.77 -7.28
N PRO A 25 -22.00 -10.37 -7.85
CA PRO A 25 -23.36 -9.84 -7.77
C PRO A 25 -23.99 -9.92 -6.37
N ASP A 26 -23.43 -10.72 -5.46
CA ASP A 26 -23.91 -10.88 -4.10
C ASP A 26 -23.43 -9.78 -3.15
N TYR A 27 -22.59 -8.88 -3.64
CA TYR A 27 -22.13 -7.71 -2.89
C TYR A 27 -23.01 -6.49 -3.19
N GLU A 28 -23.31 -5.75 -2.15
CA GLU A 28 -23.86 -4.40 -2.20
C GLU A 28 -22.76 -3.45 -1.73
N VAL A 29 -22.20 -2.65 -2.64
CA VAL A 29 -20.99 -1.87 -2.38
C VAL A 29 -21.28 -0.38 -2.24
N TYR A 30 -20.66 0.24 -1.26
CA TYR A 30 -20.80 1.65 -0.91
C TYR A 30 -19.42 2.32 -1.00
N PHE A 31 -19.21 3.16 -2.00
CA PHE A 31 -17.95 3.82 -2.29
C PHE A 31 -17.95 5.27 -1.84
N LEU A 32 -17.21 5.60 -0.79
CA LEU A 32 -16.99 6.98 -0.38
C LEU A 32 -16.00 7.65 -1.31
N VAL A 33 -16.42 8.70 -2.01
CA VAL A 33 -15.59 9.41 -3.00
C VAL A 33 -15.90 10.89 -3.05
N ARG A 34 -14.85 11.73 -3.09
CA ARG A 34 -14.97 13.19 -3.23
C ARG A 34 -15.37 13.62 -4.65
N ASN A 35 -14.82 12.94 -5.65
CA ASN A 35 -15.09 13.22 -7.06
C ASN A 35 -15.26 11.90 -7.83
N PRO A 36 -16.50 11.52 -8.20
CA PRO A 36 -16.80 10.30 -8.96
C PRO A 36 -16.17 10.26 -10.35
N GLU A 37 -15.83 11.40 -10.96
CA GLU A 37 -15.18 11.46 -12.28
C GLU A 37 -13.77 10.82 -12.27
N LYS A 38 -13.17 10.68 -11.08
CA LYS A 38 -11.90 9.99 -10.88
C LYS A 38 -12.02 8.47 -10.94
N LEU A 39 -13.24 7.92 -10.88
CA LEU A 39 -13.49 6.49 -11.00
C LEU A 39 -13.44 6.09 -12.47
N LYS A 40 -12.51 5.21 -12.84
CA LYS A 40 -12.24 4.81 -14.23
C LYS A 40 -12.77 3.41 -14.56
N PHE A 41 -13.53 2.81 -13.65
CA PHE A 41 -14.25 1.54 -13.87
C PHE A 41 -15.75 1.79 -14.08
N THR A 42 -16.42 0.84 -14.76
CA THR A 42 -17.85 0.94 -15.05
C THR A 42 -18.69 0.51 -13.86
N TYR A 43 -19.41 1.43 -13.28
CA TYR A 43 -20.35 1.20 -12.17
C TYR A 43 -21.78 1.66 -12.46
N GLN A 44 -21.95 2.50 -13.48
CA GLN A 44 -23.25 3.07 -13.86
C GLN A 44 -24.24 1.97 -14.27
N GLY A 45 -25.49 2.13 -13.85
CA GLY A 45 -26.56 1.16 -14.16
C GLY A 45 -26.56 -0.09 -13.27
N ARG A 46 -25.67 -0.20 -12.30
CA ARG A 46 -25.65 -1.31 -11.32
C ARG A 46 -26.46 -0.89 -10.08
N SER A 47 -27.54 -1.62 -9.78
CA SER A 47 -28.42 -1.33 -8.64
C SER A 47 -27.79 -1.62 -7.28
N ASN A 48 -26.74 -2.43 -7.25
CA ASN A 48 -26.02 -2.84 -6.05
C ASN A 48 -24.75 -1.99 -5.78
N VAL A 49 -24.58 -0.85 -6.48
CA VAL A 49 -23.44 0.05 -6.33
C VAL A 49 -23.92 1.43 -5.92
N HIS A 50 -23.46 1.91 -4.78
CA HIS A 50 -23.85 3.20 -4.22
C HIS A 50 -22.62 4.12 -4.12
N ILE A 51 -22.70 5.26 -4.79
CA ILE A 51 -21.68 6.31 -4.70
C ILE A 51 -22.08 7.29 -3.60
N LEU A 52 -21.29 7.34 -2.54
CA LEU A 52 -21.43 8.26 -1.43
C LEU A 52 -20.51 9.48 -1.67
N LEU A 53 -21.15 10.61 -1.97
CA LEU A 53 -20.41 11.86 -2.20
C LEU A 53 -19.98 12.46 -0.87
N GLY A 54 -18.67 12.52 -0.65
CA GLY A 54 -18.10 13.06 0.58
C GLY A 54 -16.64 12.69 0.75
N ASP A 55 -16.12 13.06 1.89
CA ASP A 55 -14.77 12.78 2.32
C ASP A 55 -14.73 12.24 3.76
N MET A 56 -13.53 11.93 4.22
CA MET A 56 -13.33 11.46 5.58
C MET A 56 -13.63 12.52 6.64
N GLU A 57 -13.50 13.82 6.32
CA GLU A 57 -13.75 14.90 7.28
C GLU A 57 -15.19 14.90 7.76
N ASN A 58 -16.13 14.59 6.86
CA ASN A 58 -17.56 14.60 7.10
C ASN A 58 -18.16 13.20 7.26
N ILE A 59 -17.37 12.20 7.64
CA ILE A 59 -17.80 10.79 7.70
C ILE A 59 -19.04 10.58 8.57
N GLY A 60 -19.26 11.41 9.58
CA GLY A 60 -20.41 11.35 10.48
C GLY A 60 -21.76 11.45 9.80
N VAL A 61 -21.87 12.04 8.60
CA VAL A 61 -23.13 12.09 7.84
C VAL A 61 -23.61 10.70 7.40
N TYR A 62 -22.71 9.71 7.40
CA TYR A 62 -23.00 8.33 7.04
C TYR A 62 -23.08 7.39 8.26
N ALA A 63 -23.11 7.94 9.50
CA ALA A 63 -23.08 7.13 10.72
C ALA A 63 -24.17 6.04 10.76
N ASP A 64 -25.43 6.37 10.40
CA ASP A 64 -26.51 5.39 10.40
C ASP A 64 -26.38 4.33 9.28
N LEU A 65 -25.82 4.70 8.15
CA LEU A 65 -25.48 3.76 7.08
C LEU A 65 -24.36 2.81 7.51
N LEU A 66 -23.32 3.32 8.14
CA LEU A 66 -22.15 2.55 8.61
C LEU A 66 -22.55 1.46 9.61
N LYS A 67 -23.54 1.68 10.47
CA LYS A 67 -24.09 0.66 11.37
C LYS A 67 -24.62 -0.60 10.64
N THR A 68 -24.96 -0.47 9.36
CA THR A 68 -25.53 -1.58 8.57
C THR A 68 -24.49 -2.36 7.77
N MET A 69 -23.23 -1.99 7.82
CA MET A 69 -22.17 -2.59 6.99
C MET A 69 -21.68 -3.93 7.55
N ASN A 70 -21.58 -4.93 6.69
CA ASN A 70 -20.99 -6.22 7.05
C ASN A 70 -19.45 -6.15 7.00
N ILE A 71 -18.90 -5.42 6.03
CA ILE A 71 -17.45 -5.29 5.83
C ILE A 71 -17.10 -3.82 5.62
N ALA A 72 -16.02 -3.37 6.23
CA ALA A 72 -15.41 -2.07 5.95
C ALA A 72 -13.99 -2.25 5.41
N VAL A 73 -13.68 -1.67 4.24
CA VAL A 73 -12.35 -1.68 3.64
C VAL A 73 -11.81 -0.24 3.64
N LEU A 74 -10.87 0.03 4.53
CA LEU A 74 -10.42 1.39 4.86
C LEU A 74 -9.05 1.67 4.26
N ILE A 75 -9.03 2.25 3.04
CA ILE A 75 -7.81 2.56 2.28
C ILE A 75 -7.49 4.05 2.32
N ALA A 76 -8.52 4.91 2.48
CA ALA A 76 -8.33 6.36 2.46
C ALA A 76 -7.22 6.80 3.40
N THR A 77 -6.38 7.72 2.92
CA THR A 77 -5.29 8.31 3.68
C THR A 77 -4.98 9.70 3.17
N SER A 78 -4.50 10.59 4.04
CA SER A 78 -3.91 11.86 3.67
C SER A 78 -2.38 11.77 3.74
N TRP A 79 -1.73 12.46 2.79
CA TRP A 79 -0.30 12.73 2.70
C TRP A 79 -0.01 14.22 2.91
N GLY A 80 -0.99 14.96 3.42
CA GLY A 80 -0.90 16.39 3.66
C GLY A 80 0.01 16.77 4.83
N GLY A 81 -0.13 18.00 5.29
CA GLY A 81 0.57 18.48 6.47
C GLY A 81 0.24 17.67 7.73
N GLU A 82 0.91 18.00 8.83
CA GLU A 82 0.80 17.25 10.10
C GLU A 82 -0.65 17.18 10.59
N GLU A 83 -1.33 18.32 10.67
CA GLU A 83 -2.70 18.42 11.15
C GLU A 83 -3.68 17.64 10.27
N GLU A 84 -3.65 17.85 8.95
CA GLU A 84 -4.53 17.14 8.01
C GLU A 84 -4.31 15.63 8.08
N SER A 85 -3.04 15.20 8.08
CA SER A 85 -2.71 13.78 8.18
C SER A 85 -3.20 13.17 9.50
N TYR A 86 -3.09 13.89 10.61
CA TYR A 86 -3.57 13.41 11.90
C TYR A 86 -5.10 13.33 11.92
N GLN A 87 -5.78 14.38 11.46
CA GLN A 87 -7.24 14.40 11.39
C GLN A 87 -7.80 13.25 10.56
N ILE A 88 -7.30 13.06 9.34
CA ILE A 88 -7.81 12.03 8.42
C ILE A 88 -7.38 10.62 8.83
N ASN A 89 -6.07 10.42 9.05
CA ASN A 89 -5.51 9.08 9.22
C ASN A 89 -5.75 8.52 10.62
N VAL A 90 -6.00 9.38 11.63
CA VAL A 90 -6.23 8.95 13.01
C VAL A 90 -7.66 9.25 13.44
N VAL A 91 -8.01 10.53 13.60
CA VAL A 91 -9.28 10.93 14.22
C VAL A 91 -10.47 10.41 13.42
N LYS A 92 -10.54 10.74 12.13
CA LYS A 92 -11.68 10.37 11.27
C LYS A 92 -11.71 8.88 10.93
N THR A 93 -10.56 8.21 10.91
CA THR A 93 -10.51 6.75 10.74
C THR A 93 -11.08 6.04 11.97
N LEU A 94 -10.71 6.46 13.18
CA LEU A 94 -11.26 5.90 14.43
C LEU A 94 -12.76 6.24 14.58
N GLU A 95 -13.16 7.45 14.25
CA GLU A 95 -14.56 7.87 14.22
C GLU A 95 -15.38 6.98 13.27
N LEU A 96 -14.90 6.73 12.05
CA LEU A 96 -15.57 5.82 11.11
C LEU A 96 -15.74 4.43 11.72
N ILE A 97 -14.67 3.87 12.28
CA ILE A 97 -14.72 2.53 12.87
C ILE A 97 -15.71 2.48 14.04
N SER A 98 -15.82 3.55 14.84
CA SER A 98 -16.77 3.62 15.98
C SER A 98 -18.24 3.65 15.55
N TYR A 99 -18.54 3.96 14.30
CA TYR A 99 -19.91 3.89 13.76
C TYR A 99 -20.30 2.50 13.28
N LEU A 100 -19.36 1.56 13.15
CA LEU A 100 -19.68 0.19 12.76
C LEU A 100 -20.30 -0.56 13.94
N ASP A 101 -21.44 -1.21 13.68
CA ASP A 101 -22.11 -2.03 14.69
C ASP A 101 -21.36 -3.36 14.88
N ALA A 102 -20.86 -3.60 16.09
CA ALA A 102 -20.13 -4.83 16.42
C ALA A 102 -20.97 -6.12 16.29
N GLN A 103 -22.30 -6.03 16.22
CA GLN A 103 -23.17 -7.21 16.00
C GLN A 103 -23.37 -7.50 14.51
N ILE A 104 -23.22 -6.50 13.63
CA ILE A 104 -23.47 -6.60 12.19
C ILE A 104 -22.16 -6.70 11.40
N CYS A 105 -21.19 -5.88 11.76
CA CYS A 105 -19.89 -5.85 11.08
C CYS A 105 -19.09 -7.12 11.38
N GLU A 106 -18.74 -7.84 10.33
CA GLU A 106 -17.97 -9.08 10.39
C GLU A 106 -16.47 -8.81 10.39
N LYS A 107 -16.01 -7.83 9.59
CA LYS A 107 -14.59 -7.51 9.41
C LYS A 107 -14.36 -6.05 9.04
N VAL A 108 -13.26 -5.52 9.55
CA VAL A 108 -12.67 -4.24 9.13
C VAL A 108 -11.29 -4.52 8.54
N LEU A 109 -11.11 -4.33 7.25
CA LEU A 109 -9.84 -4.44 6.55
C LEU A 109 -9.19 -3.05 6.51
N TYR A 110 -8.31 -2.77 7.46
CA TYR A 110 -7.64 -1.47 7.57
C TYR A 110 -6.28 -1.47 6.88
N PHE A 111 -6.06 -0.51 5.99
CA PHE A 111 -4.79 -0.32 5.31
C PHE A 111 -3.85 0.57 6.12
N SER A 112 -2.82 -0.04 6.67
CA SER A 112 -1.65 0.60 7.25
C SER A 112 -0.50 0.66 6.23
N THR A 113 0.74 0.55 6.67
CA THR A 113 1.95 0.43 5.85
C THR A 113 2.97 -0.45 6.54
N ALA A 114 3.71 -1.24 5.79
CA ALA A 114 4.79 -2.05 6.34
C ALA A 114 5.93 -1.21 6.97
N SER A 115 6.00 0.08 6.62
CA SER A 115 6.98 1.01 7.20
C SER A 115 6.84 1.23 8.72
N ILE A 116 5.70 0.85 9.31
CA ILE A 116 5.53 0.93 10.77
C ILE A 116 5.93 -0.36 11.50
N LEU A 117 6.46 -1.34 10.78
CA LEU A 117 6.87 -2.62 11.34
C LEU A 117 8.38 -2.82 11.19
N ASN A 118 8.97 -3.48 12.17
CA ASN A 118 10.33 -3.98 12.10
C ASN A 118 10.40 -5.32 11.32
N GLN A 119 11.61 -5.87 11.17
CA GLN A 119 11.85 -7.12 10.43
C GLN A 119 11.11 -8.34 11.02
N ASN A 120 10.75 -8.30 12.30
CA ASN A 120 10.01 -9.36 12.99
C ASN A 120 8.48 -9.14 12.95
N ASN A 121 7.98 -8.27 12.08
CA ASN A 121 6.57 -7.89 11.96
C ASN A 121 5.98 -7.27 13.26
N GLN A 122 6.84 -6.69 14.11
CA GLN A 122 6.42 -5.99 15.31
C GLN A 122 6.44 -4.47 15.08
N PRO A 123 5.62 -3.71 15.82
CA PRO A 123 5.64 -2.25 15.72
C PRO A 123 7.07 -1.68 15.89
N LEU A 124 7.43 -0.76 15.02
CA LEU A 124 8.73 -0.06 15.01
C LEU A 124 8.57 1.29 15.71
N PRO A 125 9.10 1.49 16.92
CA PRO A 125 8.89 2.73 17.68
C PRO A 125 9.30 3.99 16.92
N GLU A 126 10.41 3.93 16.17
CA GLU A 126 10.92 5.03 15.36
C GLU A 126 9.89 5.53 14.32
N ALA A 127 9.00 4.66 13.86
CA ALA A 127 7.92 5.07 12.97
C ALA A 127 6.94 6.05 13.64
N GLY A 128 6.70 5.88 14.95
CA GLY A 128 5.86 6.77 15.75
C GLY A 128 6.58 8.06 16.16
N GLU A 129 7.91 8.03 16.34
CA GLU A 129 8.70 9.14 16.85
C GLU A 129 9.20 10.07 15.73
N ILE A 130 9.83 9.52 14.71
CA ILE A 130 10.52 10.26 13.65
C ILE A 130 10.00 9.96 12.25
N GLY A 131 8.93 9.15 12.13
CA GLY A 131 8.28 8.86 10.85
C GLY A 131 7.76 10.13 10.16
N THR A 132 7.64 10.08 8.83
CA THR A 132 6.91 11.14 8.11
C THR A 132 5.49 11.28 8.68
N ASN A 133 4.80 12.39 8.40
CA ASN A 133 3.42 12.59 8.87
C ASN A 133 2.52 11.38 8.54
N TYR A 134 2.68 10.82 7.35
CA TYR A 134 1.96 9.61 6.94
C TYR A 134 2.33 8.39 7.80
N ILE A 135 3.60 8.08 7.97
CA ILE A 135 4.08 6.90 8.72
C ILE A 135 3.68 7.02 10.19
N ARG A 136 3.94 8.19 10.79
CA ARG A 136 3.62 8.47 12.19
C ARG A 136 2.12 8.34 12.48
N THR A 137 1.27 8.90 11.63
CA THR A 137 -0.18 8.82 11.82
C THR A 137 -0.72 7.41 11.62
N LYS A 138 -0.14 6.61 10.70
CA LYS A 138 -0.48 5.18 10.56
C LYS A 138 -0.08 4.37 11.81
N TYR A 139 1.08 4.65 12.39
CA TYR A 139 1.52 4.05 13.66
C TYR A 139 0.58 4.40 14.81
N ILE A 140 0.26 5.70 14.98
CA ILE A 140 -0.64 6.17 16.04
C ILE A 140 -2.05 5.58 15.87
N CYS A 141 -2.61 5.57 14.68
CA CYS A 141 -3.94 5.00 14.43
C CYS A 141 -3.97 3.51 14.82
N TYR A 142 -2.99 2.74 14.34
CA TYR A 142 -2.87 1.32 14.66
C TYR A 142 -2.78 1.07 16.17
N SER A 143 -2.00 1.87 16.91
CA SER A 143 -1.82 1.72 18.37
C SER A 143 -3.09 1.91 19.19
N LYS A 144 -4.13 2.54 18.61
CA LYS A 144 -5.42 2.81 19.27
C LYS A 144 -6.49 1.74 18.99
N PHE A 145 -6.23 0.75 18.14
CA PHE A 145 -7.24 -0.24 17.78
C PHE A 145 -7.64 -1.15 18.93
N THR A 146 -6.73 -1.43 19.86
CA THR A 146 -7.03 -2.24 21.06
C THR A 146 -8.09 -1.63 21.97
N ASP A 147 -8.32 -0.32 21.87
CA ASP A 147 -9.27 0.42 22.68
C ASP A 147 -10.68 0.44 22.08
N LEU A 148 -10.86 -0.12 20.88
CA LEU A 148 -12.14 -0.14 20.16
C LEU A 148 -12.96 -1.39 20.50
N GLU A 149 -14.28 -1.23 20.61
CA GLU A 149 -15.21 -2.34 20.86
C GLU A 149 -15.12 -3.44 19.80
N ILE A 150 -14.81 -3.07 18.55
CA ILE A 150 -14.73 -3.95 17.38
C ILE A 150 -13.28 -4.44 17.09
N ALA A 151 -12.35 -4.28 18.04
CA ALA A 151 -10.92 -4.56 17.87
C ALA A 151 -10.61 -5.97 17.33
N ASP A 152 -11.36 -6.97 17.77
CA ASP A 152 -11.20 -8.39 17.37
C ASP A 152 -11.56 -8.65 15.89
N LYS A 153 -12.27 -7.73 15.26
CA LYS A 153 -12.67 -7.81 13.84
C LYS A 153 -11.77 -7.02 12.90
N ILE A 154 -10.81 -6.27 13.45
CA ILE A 154 -9.89 -5.47 12.66
C ILE A 154 -8.73 -6.33 12.16
N ILE A 155 -8.65 -6.47 10.85
CA ILE A 155 -7.50 -7.06 10.15
C ILE A 155 -6.69 -5.91 9.57
N THR A 156 -5.47 -5.74 10.05
CA THR A 156 -4.58 -4.69 9.55
C THR A 156 -3.71 -5.21 8.42
N LEU A 157 -3.85 -4.61 7.26
CA LEU A 157 -3.06 -4.88 6.07
C LEU A 157 -1.88 -3.92 6.00
N TYR A 158 -0.69 -4.45 5.83
CA TYR A 158 0.57 -3.71 5.76
C TYR A 158 1.20 -3.88 4.38
N PRO A 159 0.76 -3.12 3.38
CA PRO A 159 1.44 -3.16 2.08
C PRO A 159 2.90 -2.73 2.20
N THR A 160 3.77 -3.46 1.51
CA THR A 160 5.18 -3.07 1.28
C THR A 160 5.26 -2.05 0.13
N PHE A 161 6.29 -2.05 -0.71
CA PHE A 161 6.31 -1.14 -1.86
C PHE A 161 5.22 -1.50 -2.86
N VAL A 162 4.19 -0.67 -2.92
CA VAL A 162 3.05 -0.90 -3.82
C VAL A 162 3.41 -0.45 -5.22
N LEU A 163 3.27 -1.37 -6.18
CA LEU A 163 3.35 -1.12 -7.60
C LEU A 163 1.96 -1.29 -8.22
N GLY A 164 1.63 -0.50 -9.21
CA GLY A 164 0.34 -0.62 -9.88
C GLY A 164 -0.11 0.69 -10.52
N GLY A 165 -1.17 0.56 -11.29
CA GLY A 165 -1.69 1.61 -12.15
C GLY A 165 -1.45 1.29 -13.62
N ASP A 166 -2.30 1.83 -14.47
CA ASP A 166 -2.24 1.71 -15.93
C ASP A 166 -2.90 2.96 -16.55
N GLU A 167 -3.21 2.92 -17.83
CA GLU A 167 -3.86 4.05 -18.54
C GLU A 167 -5.24 4.38 -17.96
N ASN A 168 -5.92 3.39 -17.35
CA ASN A 168 -7.26 3.52 -16.78
C ASN A 168 -7.27 3.60 -15.26
N LYS A 169 -6.13 3.48 -14.59
CA LYS A 169 -6.01 3.51 -13.14
C LYS A 169 -4.87 4.40 -12.69
N PRO A 170 -5.04 5.16 -11.60
CA PRO A 170 -3.96 6.00 -11.10
C PRO A 170 -2.75 5.14 -10.71
N TYR A 171 -1.56 5.62 -11.08
CA TYR A 171 -0.32 4.97 -10.67
C TYR A 171 -0.09 5.15 -9.17
N SER A 172 0.48 4.12 -8.53
CA SER A 172 1.09 4.27 -7.22
C SER A 172 2.30 5.22 -7.31
N HIS A 173 2.67 5.87 -6.20
CA HIS A 173 3.79 6.82 -6.19
C HIS A 173 5.08 6.21 -6.73
N ILE A 174 5.43 5.01 -6.27
CA ILE A 174 6.67 4.32 -6.69
C ILE A 174 6.60 3.94 -8.17
N TYR A 175 5.47 3.39 -8.61
CA TYR A 175 5.32 2.93 -9.99
C TYR A 175 5.21 4.09 -10.99
N GLY A 176 4.64 5.21 -10.55
CA GLY A 176 4.65 6.46 -11.33
C GLY A 176 6.07 6.97 -11.59
N GLY A 177 6.95 6.90 -10.59
CA GLY A 177 8.35 7.34 -10.69
C GLY A 177 9.31 6.34 -11.35
N LEU A 178 8.88 5.10 -11.63
CA LEU A 178 9.75 4.06 -12.21
C LEU A 178 10.45 4.48 -13.51
N PRO A 179 9.81 5.13 -14.49
CA PRO A 179 10.48 5.59 -15.71
C PRO A 179 11.64 6.54 -15.43
N ASP A 180 11.53 7.39 -14.41
CA ASP A 180 12.60 8.32 -14.04
C ASP A 180 13.80 7.59 -13.42
N VAL A 181 13.54 6.61 -12.57
CA VAL A 181 14.59 5.73 -12.02
C VAL A 181 15.33 5.00 -13.15
N LEU A 182 14.62 4.51 -14.14
CA LEU A 182 15.19 3.78 -15.27
C LEU A 182 16.10 4.65 -16.16
N LYS A 183 15.88 5.97 -16.21
CA LYS A 183 16.81 6.90 -16.90
C LYS A 183 18.22 6.82 -16.32
N TYR A 184 18.34 6.64 -15.03
CA TYR A 184 19.61 6.59 -14.31
C TYR A 184 20.18 5.17 -14.17
N ILE A 185 19.51 4.13 -14.67
CA ILE A 185 19.98 2.74 -14.52
C ILE A 185 21.38 2.54 -15.15
N GLY A 186 21.72 3.32 -16.21
CA GLY A 186 23.03 3.32 -16.82
C GLY A 186 24.15 3.72 -15.86
N LEU A 187 23.85 4.57 -14.86
CA LEU A 187 24.76 4.99 -13.81
C LEU A 187 24.62 4.07 -12.59
N VAL A 188 23.41 3.85 -12.12
CA VAL A 188 23.10 3.08 -10.90
C VAL A 188 23.71 1.66 -10.94
N ARG A 189 23.74 1.03 -12.10
CA ARG A 189 24.30 -0.32 -12.28
C ARG A 189 25.77 -0.48 -11.85
N TRP A 190 26.49 0.61 -11.76
CA TRP A 190 27.90 0.62 -11.32
C TRP A 190 28.08 0.68 -9.81
N PHE A 191 26.99 0.81 -9.07
CA PHE A 191 27.05 0.87 -7.62
C PHE A 191 26.45 -0.39 -7.00
N GLN A 192 26.97 -0.76 -5.85
CA GLN A 192 26.46 -1.83 -5.01
C GLN A 192 25.91 -1.20 -3.72
N ALA A 193 24.62 -1.35 -3.50
CA ALA A 193 23.95 -0.84 -2.30
C ALA A 193 23.57 -2.00 -1.38
N ASP A 194 23.86 -1.85 -0.09
CA ASP A 194 23.41 -2.77 0.95
C ASP A 194 22.02 -2.37 1.42
N GLY A 195 21.01 -3.02 0.88
CA GLY A 195 19.61 -2.77 1.18
C GLY A 195 18.72 -3.87 0.62
N SER A 196 17.55 -4.05 1.21
CA SER A 196 16.57 -5.00 0.73
C SER A 196 15.15 -4.59 1.11
N PHE A 197 14.19 -5.04 0.32
CA PHE A 197 12.79 -4.67 0.42
C PHE A 197 11.88 -5.78 -0.10
N HIS A 198 10.58 -5.61 0.12
CA HIS A 198 9.52 -6.34 -0.57
C HIS A 198 8.71 -5.38 -1.41
N PHE A 199 8.10 -5.88 -2.47
CA PHE A 199 7.12 -5.14 -3.25
C PHE A 199 5.89 -6.02 -3.51
N ILE A 200 4.78 -5.39 -3.87
CA ILE A 200 3.55 -6.08 -4.25
C ILE A 200 2.78 -5.25 -5.27
N HIS A 201 2.08 -5.90 -6.18
CA HIS A 201 1.23 -5.21 -7.14
C HIS A 201 -0.16 -4.95 -6.54
N ALA A 202 -0.76 -3.80 -6.84
CA ALA A 202 -2.08 -3.43 -6.32
C ALA A 202 -3.20 -4.42 -6.69
N LYS A 203 -3.07 -5.13 -7.82
CA LYS A 203 -3.99 -6.20 -8.20
C LYS A 203 -3.85 -7.42 -7.30
N ASP A 204 -2.63 -7.78 -6.90
CA ASP A 204 -2.40 -8.86 -5.94
C ASP A 204 -2.98 -8.51 -4.56
N ILE A 205 -2.83 -7.25 -4.13
CA ILE A 205 -3.49 -6.75 -2.92
C ILE A 205 -5.02 -6.92 -3.02
N ALA A 206 -5.61 -6.56 -4.16
CA ALA A 206 -7.06 -6.65 -4.35
C ALA A 206 -7.55 -8.12 -4.32
N GLN A 207 -6.79 -9.07 -4.87
CA GLN A 207 -7.09 -10.50 -4.77
C GLN A 207 -7.08 -10.98 -3.31
N VAL A 208 -6.07 -10.59 -2.52
CA VAL A 208 -6.00 -10.94 -1.09
C VAL A 208 -7.17 -10.31 -0.33
N VAL A 209 -7.50 -9.05 -0.58
CA VAL A 209 -8.66 -8.38 0.04
C VAL A 209 -9.95 -9.14 -0.25
N ASN A 210 -10.19 -9.50 -1.52
CA ASN A 210 -11.39 -10.25 -1.90
C ASN A 210 -11.44 -11.62 -1.21
N TYR A 211 -10.33 -12.32 -1.10
CA TYR A 211 -10.25 -13.56 -0.34
C TYR A 211 -10.62 -13.34 1.14
N LEU A 212 -10.07 -12.31 1.79
CA LEU A 212 -10.31 -12.01 3.20
C LEU A 212 -11.73 -11.56 3.51
N ILE A 213 -12.47 -11.02 2.54
CA ILE A 213 -13.89 -10.69 2.69
C ILE A 213 -14.71 -11.96 2.93
N GLU A 214 -14.41 -13.05 2.22
CA GLU A 214 -15.19 -14.29 2.28
C GLU A 214 -14.62 -15.32 3.28
N ASN A 215 -13.32 -15.28 3.54
CA ASN A 215 -12.64 -16.32 4.30
C ASN A 215 -12.03 -15.77 5.60
N PRO A 216 -11.85 -16.60 6.64
CA PRO A 216 -11.13 -16.18 7.83
C PRO A 216 -9.70 -15.77 7.49
N ALA A 217 -9.22 -14.72 8.14
CA ALA A 217 -7.84 -14.31 8.02
C ALA A 217 -6.92 -15.27 8.83
N PRO A 218 -5.72 -15.57 8.32
CA PRO A 218 -4.77 -16.41 9.05
C PRO A 218 -4.25 -15.73 10.32
N GLU A 219 -4.27 -14.42 10.36
CA GLU A 219 -3.88 -13.58 11.49
C GLU A 219 -4.46 -12.17 11.34
N SER A 220 -4.47 -11.38 12.43
CA SER A 220 -4.99 -10.01 12.41
C SER A 220 -4.02 -8.99 11.78
N LYS A 221 -2.77 -9.38 11.50
CA LYS A 221 -1.72 -8.54 10.92
C LYS A 221 -1.16 -9.21 9.68
N ILE A 222 -1.45 -8.66 8.51
CA ILE A 222 -1.07 -9.25 7.23
C ILE A 222 -0.13 -8.30 6.50
N VAL A 223 1.14 -8.65 6.43
CA VAL A 223 2.14 -7.91 5.63
C VAL A 223 2.05 -8.40 4.19
N LEU A 224 1.72 -7.49 3.27
CA LEU A 224 1.52 -7.79 1.86
C LEU A 224 2.80 -7.51 1.07
N GLY A 225 3.43 -8.54 0.53
CA GLY A 225 4.68 -8.40 -0.20
C GLY A 225 5.17 -9.70 -0.83
N ASN A 226 5.74 -9.61 -2.02
CA ASN A 226 6.47 -10.69 -2.66
C ASN A 226 7.72 -11.06 -1.86
N GLN A 227 8.46 -12.05 -2.30
CA GLN A 227 9.73 -12.45 -1.68
C GLN A 227 10.69 -11.26 -1.58
N ARG A 228 11.57 -11.32 -0.57
CA ARG A 228 12.61 -10.33 -0.34
C ARG A 228 13.49 -10.17 -1.58
N THR A 229 13.67 -8.92 -2.01
CA THR A 229 14.57 -8.53 -3.09
C THR A 229 15.66 -7.61 -2.54
N THR A 230 16.94 -7.87 -2.83
CA THR A 230 18.00 -6.92 -2.50
C THR A 230 18.09 -5.81 -3.56
N ALA A 231 18.61 -4.65 -3.18
CA ALA A 231 18.83 -3.55 -4.12
C ALA A 231 19.72 -4.00 -5.30
N ASN A 232 20.70 -4.85 -5.04
CA ASN A 232 21.59 -5.38 -6.08
C ASN A 232 20.87 -6.33 -7.04
N GLN A 233 20.04 -7.24 -6.52
CA GLN A 233 19.22 -8.12 -7.36
C GLN A 233 18.26 -7.30 -8.22
N ALA A 234 17.60 -6.28 -7.67
CA ALA A 234 16.73 -5.40 -8.44
C ALA A 234 17.46 -4.73 -9.61
N VAL A 235 18.67 -4.21 -9.37
CA VAL A 235 19.51 -3.62 -10.44
C VAL A 235 19.91 -4.67 -11.48
N GLU A 236 20.26 -5.89 -11.05
CA GLU A 236 20.64 -7.00 -11.96
C GLU A 236 19.47 -7.41 -12.86
N GLU A 237 18.30 -7.63 -12.29
CA GLU A 237 17.09 -7.99 -13.05
C GLU A 237 16.72 -6.91 -14.06
N ILE A 238 16.69 -5.64 -13.62
CA ILE A 238 16.44 -4.49 -14.52
C ILE A 238 17.48 -4.41 -15.64
N CYS A 239 18.76 -4.56 -15.32
CA CYS A 239 19.83 -4.54 -16.32
C CYS A 239 19.70 -5.70 -17.30
N THR A 240 19.40 -6.89 -16.84
CA THR A 240 19.16 -8.07 -17.68
C THR A 240 17.97 -7.83 -18.63
N TYR A 241 16.86 -7.33 -18.10
CA TYR A 241 15.68 -6.98 -18.89
C TYR A 241 15.98 -5.95 -20.00
N LEU A 242 16.80 -4.94 -19.67
CA LEU A 242 17.19 -3.86 -20.58
C LEU A 242 18.44 -4.17 -21.41
N ASN A 243 18.98 -5.39 -21.37
CA ASN A 243 20.23 -5.81 -22.02
C ASN A 243 21.42 -4.88 -21.70
N LYS A 244 21.57 -4.52 -20.44
CA LYS A 244 22.67 -3.70 -19.95
C LYS A 244 23.67 -4.55 -19.17
N LYS A 245 24.89 -4.68 -19.65
CA LYS A 245 25.97 -5.45 -18.99
C LYS A 245 26.50 -4.72 -17.75
N ILE A 246 26.78 -5.46 -16.69
CA ILE A 246 27.44 -5.00 -15.46
C ILE A 246 28.81 -5.66 -15.43
N TYR A 247 29.89 -4.87 -15.52
CA TYR A 247 31.27 -5.40 -15.53
C TYR A 247 31.92 -5.32 -14.16
N PHE A 248 31.57 -4.32 -13.36
CA PHE A 248 32.07 -4.11 -12.00
C PHE A 248 31.04 -3.34 -11.18
N ARG A 249 31.22 -3.32 -9.86
CA ARG A 249 30.41 -2.51 -8.96
C ARG A 249 31.27 -1.87 -7.89
N ILE A 250 30.95 -0.64 -7.55
CA ILE A 250 31.58 0.14 -6.50
C ILE A 250 30.66 0.07 -5.26
N PRO A 251 31.17 -0.46 -4.11
CA PRO A 251 30.38 -0.47 -2.90
C PRO A 251 30.00 0.95 -2.45
N LEU A 252 28.70 1.22 -2.34
CA LEU A 252 28.18 2.49 -1.84
C LEU A 252 28.12 2.44 -0.32
N SER A 253 29.22 2.78 0.34
CA SER A 253 29.26 2.86 1.80
C SER A 253 28.47 4.06 2.32
N LEU A 254 28.04 3.99 3.59
CA LEU A 254 27.40 5.14 4.26
C LEU A 254 28.30 6.38 4.28
N THR A 255 29.60 6.21 4.33
CA THR A 255 30.57 7.31 4.26
C THR A 255 30.49 8.03 2.92
N ILE A 256 30.45 7.28 1.82
CA ILE A 256 30.31 7.83 0.47
C ILE A 256 28.93 8.49 0.30
N ALA A 257 27.86 7.86 0.79
CA ALA A 257 26.52 8.43 0.75
C ALA A 257 26.46 9.76 1.52
N ASN A 258 26.99 9.81 2.74
CA ASN A 258 27.05 11.03 3.56
C ASN A 258 27.91 12.12 2.90
N PHE A 259 29.00 11.76 2.22
CA PHE A 259 29.79 12.71 1.45
C PHE A 259 28.97 13.36 0.34
N PHE A 260 28.23 12.57 -0.45
CA PHE A 260 27.36 13.11 -1.49
C PHE A 260 26.23 13.98 -0.92
N ILE A 261 25.58 13.54 0.16
CA ILE A 261 24.54 14.33 0.85
C ILE A 261 25.10 15.72 1.22
N LYS A 262 26.31 15.76 1.79
CA LYS A 262 26.98 17.02 2.17
C LYS A 262 27.37 17.88 0.97
N VAL A 263 27.97 17.28 -0.06
CA VAL A 263 28.43 18.01 -1.26
C VAL A 263 27.27 18.60 -2.04
N PHE A 264 26.17 17.86 -2.19
CA PHE A 264 24.99 18.31 -2.91
C PHE A 264 23.97 19.03 -2.02
N ASN A 265 24.29 19.26 -0.75
CA ASN A 265 23.44 19.93 0.24
C ASN A 265 22.00 19.35 0.26
N LEU A 266 21.90 18.01 0.23
CA LEU A 266 20.60 17.34 0.25
C LEU A 266 19.99 17.44 1.64
N GLN A 267 18.78 17.97 1.71
CA GLN A 267 18.00 17.99 2.93
C GLN A 267 17.54 16.56 3.26
N MET A 268 17.83 16.10 4.47
CA MET A 268 17.47 14.77 4.96
C MET A 268 16.59 14.93 6.19
N GLU A 269 15.34 14.50 6.08
CA GLU A 269 14.44 14.40 7.22
C GLU A 269 14.91 13.29 8.20
N PRO A 270 14.53 13.34 9.47
CA PRO A 270 14.92 12.31 10.44
C PRO A 270 14.62 10.89 9.98
N TRP A 271 13.47 10.67 9.34
CA TRP A 271 13.08 9.37 8.78
C TRP A 271 13.99 8.91 7.65
N ASP A 272 14.44 9.83 6.78
CA ASP A 272 15.34 9.47 5.68
C ASP A 272 16.70 9.01 6.20
N ARG A 273 17.21 9.67 7.26
CA ARG A 273 18.45 9.25 7.93
C ARG A 273 18.31 7.90 8.61
N PHE A 274 17.20 7.68 9.27
CA PHE A 274 16.87 6.38 9.85
C PHE A 274 16.81 5.31 8.75
N ALA A 275 16.06 5.53 7.69
CA ALA A 275 15.90 4.59 6.57
C ALA A 275 17.22 4.25 5.90
N MET A 276 18.11 5.24 5.73
CA MET A 276 19.47 5.05 5.18
C MET A 276 20.35 4.16 6.06
N ASN A 277 20.15 4.17 7.39
CA ASN A 277 20.86 3.30 8.32
C ASN A 277 20.19 1.93 8.49
N TYR A 278 18.85 1.89 8.51
CA TYR A 278 18.06 0.68 8.66
C TYR A 278 18.16 -0.23 7.45
N ARG A 279 18.16 0.30 6.22
CA ARG A 279 18.44 -0.33 4.92
C ARG A 279 17.58 -1.53 4.52
N HIS A 280 17.22 -2.40 5.46
CA HIS A 280 16.52 -3.65 5.20
C HIS A 280 15.07 -3.54 5.65
N PHE A 281 14.23 -2.94 4.80
CA PHE A 281 12.78 -2.90 4.98
C PHE A 281 12.17 -4.25 4.56
N THR A 282 12.49 -5.27 5.33
CA THR A 282 12.08 -6.65 5.08
C THR A 282 11.38 -7.21 6.30
N HIS A 283 10.58 -8.24 6.09
CA HIS A 283 9.67 -8.81 7.06
C HIS A 283 9.82 -10.33 7.10
N VAL A 284 9.78 -10.91 8.31
CA VAL A 284 9.95 -12.35 8.51
C VAL A 284 8.85 -13.16 7.83
N LYS A 285 7.66 -12.59 7.67
CA LYS A 285 6.54 -13.20 7.00
C LYS A 285 5.79 -12.16 6.18
N THR A 286 5.60 -12.46 4.90
CA THR A 286 4.79 -11.69 3.97
C THR A 286 3.76 -12.61 3.32
N TYR A 287 2.69 -12.03 2.79
CA TYR A 287 1.63 -12.73 2.11
C TYR A 287 1.44 -12.19 0.69
N THR A 288 1.19 -13.11 -0.20
CA THR A 288 0.82 -12.90 -1.60
C THR A 288 -0.46 -13.69 -1.91
N PRO A 289 -1.10 -13.53 -3.07
CA PRO A 289 -2.21 -14.40 -3.46
C PRO A 289 -1.91 -15.90 -3.40
N ASP A 290 -0.66 -16.34 -3.69
CA ASP A 290 -0.28 -17.76 -3.64
C ASP A 290 -0.48 -18.38 -2.24
N ASP A 291 -0.29 -17.60 -1.17
CA ASP A 291 -0.50 -18.07 0.21
C ASP A 291 -1.97 -18.37 0.51
N PHE A 292 -2.87 -17.90 -0.34
CA PHE A 292 -4.31 -18.14 -0.27
C PHE A 292 -4.83 -19.05 -1.39
N GLY A 293 -3.93 -19.76 -2.09
CA GLY A 293 -4.29 -20.64 -3.21
C GLY A 293 -4.71 -19.91 -4.49
N LEU A 294 -4.40 -18.62 -4.59
CA LEU A 294 -4.67 -17.79 -5.76
C LEU A 294 -3.37 -17.58 -6.55
N LYS A 295 -3.50 -17.30 -7.85
CA LYS A 295 -2.33 -17.02 -8.69
C LYS A 295 -1.88 -15.58 -8.53
N ASN A 296 -0.59 -15.36 -8.26
CA ASN A 296 0.01 -14.03 -8.30
C ASN A 296 -0.10 -13.41 -9.69
N TYR A 297 -0.46 -12.14 -9.74
CA TYR A 297 -0.49 -11.36 -10.97
C TYR A 297 0.89 -10.82 -11.35
N CYS A 298 1.69 -10.43 -10.34
CA CYS A 298 2.99 -9.81 -10.54
C CYS A 298 3.95 -10.24 -9.42
N SER A 299 4.90 -11.11 -9.72
CA SER A 299 5.83 -11.68 -8.73
C SER A 299 7.27 -11.20 -8.89
N THR A 300 7.67 -10.75 -10.09
CA THR A 300 9.06 -10.41 -10.44
C THR A 300 9.19 -8.97 -10.93
N LEU A 301 10.41 -8.44 -10.94
CA LEU A 301 10.66 -7.13 -11.56
C LEU A 301 10.51 -7.18 -13.09
N ASP A 302 10.72 -8.33 -13.71
CA ASP A 302 10.41 -8.54 -15.13
C ASP A 302 8.92 -8.31 -15.41
N ASP A 303 8.03 -8.84 -14.55
CA ASP A 303 6.59 -8.60 -14.64
C ASP A 303 6.26 -7.11 -14.46
N VAL A 304 6.90 -6.47 -13.47
CA VAL A 304 6.74 -5.04 -13.19
C VAL A 304 7.08 -4.19 -14.42
N LEU A 305 8.20 -4.47 -15.07
CA LEU A 305 8.66 -3.74 -16.25
C LEU A 305 7.73 -4.00 -17.47
N ALA A 306 7.34 -5.26 -17.67
CA ALA A 306 6.41 -5.64 -18.74
C ALA A 306 5.05 -4.96 -18.58
N LEU A 307 4.46 -5.00 -17.38
CA LEU A 307 3.19 -4.36 -17.05
C LEU A 307 3.25 -2.82 -17.18
N ARG A 308 4.44 -2.23 -16.97
CA ARG A 308 4.66 -0.79 -17.17
C ARG A 308 4.79 -0.41 -18.65
N GLY A 309 4.75 -1.38 -19.56
CA GLY A 309 4.91 -1.16 -21.01
C GLY A 309 6.36 -0.87 -21.42
N ILE A 310 7.33 -1.23 -20.58
CA ILE A 310 8.76 -1.05 -20.91
C ILE A 310 9.20 -2.22 -21.80
N PRO A 311 9.68 -1.98 -23.02
CA PRO A 311 10.04 -3.05 -23.93
C PRO A 311 11.29 -3.77 -23.45
N ARG A 312 11.23 -5.11 -23.41
CA ARG A 312 12.40 -5.94 -23.16
C ARG A 312 13.41 -5.81 -24.32
N LYS A 313 14.66 -5.51 -24.01
CA LYS A 313 15.69 -5.40 -25.03
C LYS A 313 16.30 -6.79 -25.31
N LYS A 314 16.36 -7.14 -26.57
CA LYS A 314 17.06 -8.38 -27.01
C LYS A 314 18.58 -8.23 -26.87
N PRO A 315 19.30 -9.33 -26.64
CA PRO A 315 20.77 -9.36 -26.62
C PRO A 315 21.40 -8.84 -27.89
#